data_5ca0a3f06644580179610af3a7a9fc2d
#
_entry.id   5ca0a3f06644580179610af3a7a9fc2d
#
_cell.length_a   1.000
_cell.length_b   1.000
_cell.length_c   1.000
_cell.angle_alpha   90.00
_cell.angle_beta   90.00
_cell.angle_gamma   90.00
#
_symmetry.space_group_name_H-M   'P 1'
#
loop_
_entity.id
_entity.type
_entity.pdbx_description
1 polymer ?
#
loop_
_entity_poly.entity_id
_entity_poly.type
_entity_poly.pdbx_seq_one_letter_code
_entity_poly.pdbx_strand_id
1 'polypeptide(L)'
;MKKKNNTIAFFTTSRAEFGIMQPLITVLQRYKIDIKLFVGGAHLSKKYGQTISEIKKHKIRISGKFSYVSKDDDEKSLSRSLSISNNTLSNFFKKFNFKYVVIFGDRYDLFPILINSVIFKKEILHFGGGETTMGAIDNIIRNIASIASNYHFTCNNEYSKKLFSMGLNKHRIFNVGSLSADAILKIKKSIPKKKYLEEHGLNQSLPLVSLTYHPATSESGESASKKL
;
A
#
# COMPACT_ATOMS: atom_id res chain seq x y z
N MET A 1 2.52 -8.68 35.36
CA MET A 1 2.31 -7.61 34.33
C MET A 1 1.92 -8.26 33.01
N LYS A 2 0.73 -8.00 32.47
CA LYS A 2 0.37 -8.48 31.12
C LYS A 2 1.33 -7.82 30.10
N LYS A 3 2.07 -8.63 29.35
CA LYS A 3 2.93 -8.14 28.26
C LYS A 3 2.08 -7.22 27.35
N LYS A 4 2.48 -5.94 27.23
CA LYS A 4 1.77 -5.00 26.34
C LYS A 4 1.75 -5.61 24.94
N ASN A 5 0.57 -5.81 24.38
CA ASN A 5 0.44 -6.30 23.02
C ASN A 5 0.81 -5.19 22.06
N ASN A 6 2.02 -5.23 21.53
CA ASN A 6 2.53 -4.27 20.55
C ASN A 6 2.60 -4.86 19.13
N THR A 7 1.85 -5.93 18.88
CA THR A 7 1.79 -6.57 17.56
C THR A 7 1.20 -5.61 16.53
N ILE A 8 1.85 -5.50 15.39
CA ILE A 8 1.46 -4.64 14.27
C ILE A 8 0.99 -5.53 13.11
N ALA A 9 -0.20 -5.25 12.60
CA ALA A 9 -0.74 -5.89 11.41
C ALA A 9 -0.47 -5.02 10.17
N PHE A 10 0.05 -5.65 9.13
CA PHE A 10 0.23 -5.09 7.80
C PHE A 10 -0.70 -5.82 6.83
N PHE A 11 -1.35 -5.06 5.98
CA PHE A 11 -2.20 -5.59 4.90
C PHE A 11 -1.65 -5.10 3.58
N THR A 12 -1.46 -6.01 2.63
CA THR A 12 -0.98 -5.67 1.29
C THR A 12 -1.81 -6.35 0.23
N THR A 13 -2.16 -5.60 -0.80
CA THR A 13 -3.06 -6.02 -1.88
C THR A 13 -2.41 -5.95 -3.24
N SER A 14 -1.31 -5.19 -3.36
CA SER A 14 -0.59 -4.98 -4.61
C SER A 14 0.93 -4.95 -4.42
N ARG A 15 1.63 -5.23 -5.52
CA ARG A 15 3.10 -5.18 -5.58
C ARG A 15 3.64 -3.79 -5.21
N ALA A 16 2.97 -2.74 -5.68
CA ALA A 16 3.38 -1.36 -5.43
C ALA A 16 3.37 -1.04 -3.92
N GLU A 17 2.29 -1.40 -3.22
CA GLU A 17 2.20 -1.24 -1.77
C GLU A 17 3.28 -2.04 -1.03
N PHE A 18 3.43 -3.33 -1.38
CA PHE A 18 4.41 -4.18 -0.71
C PHE A 18 5.83 -3.65 -0.86
N GLY A 19 6.18 -3.13 -2.04
CA GLY A 19 7.50 -2.53 -2.28
C GLY A 19 7.81 -1.36 -1.33
N ILE A 20 6.80 -0.55 -1.01
CA ILE A 20 6.94 0.58 -0.08
C ILE A 20 6.99 0.11 1.38
N MET A 21 6.17 -0.86 1.77
CA MET A 21 6.09 -1.31 3.16
C MET A 21 7.20 -2.29 3.57
N GLN A 22 7.78 -3.01 2.64
CA GLN A 22 8.79 -4.04 2.91
C GLN A 22 10.02 -3.53 3.67
N PRO A 23 10.61 -2.35 3.34
CA PRO A 23 11.71 -1.79 4.11
C PRO A 23 11.33 -1.49 5.56
N LEU A 24 10.12 -0.97 5.80
CA LEU A 24 9.61 -0.71 7.15
C LEU A 24 9.44 -2.01 7.94
N ILE A 25 8.84 -3.04 7.36
CA ILE A 25 8.69 -4.37 7.98
C ILE A 25 10.07 -4.90 8.40
N THR A 26 11.05 -4.82 7.49
CA THR A 26 12.42 -5.30 7.78
C THR A 26 13.05 -4.57 8.96
N VAL A 27 12.88 -3.26 9.06
CA VAL A 27 13.38 -2.47 10.18
C VAL A 27 12.70 -2.89 11.48
N LEU A 28 11.37 -2.98 11.49
CA LEU A 28 10.61 -3.38 12.67
C LEU A 28 10.97 -4.80 13.17
N GLN A 29 11.24 -5.73 12.24
CA GLN A 29 11.72 -7.07 12.59
C GLN A 29 13.09 -7.04 13.28
N ARG A 30 14.00 -6.14 12.86
CA ARG A 30 15.31 -5.94 13.53
C ARG A 30 15.14 -5.45 14.98
N TYR A 31 14.12 -4.64 15.22
CA TYR A 31 13.73 -4.20 16.57
C TYR A 31 12.90 -5.24 17.33
N LYS A 32 12.74 -6.47 16.80
CA LYS A 32 11.97 -7.57 17.41
C LYS A 32 10.51 -7.23 17.70
N ILE A 33 9.93 -6.33 16.89
CA ILE A 33 8.49 -6.03 16.93
C ILE A 33 7.75 -7.20 16.29
N ASP A 34 6.70 -7.70 16.96
CA ASP A 34 5.85 -8.76 16.40
C ASP A 34 4.97 -8.20 15.27
N ILE A 35 5.04 -8.85 14.11
CA ILE A 35 4.35 -8.43 12.89
C ILE A 35 3.46 -9.55 12.39
N LYS A 36 2.25 -9.17 11.97
CA LYS A 36 1.32 -10.03 11.22
C LYS A 36 1.15 -9.47 9.82
N LEU A 37 1.59 -10.20 8.80
CA LEU A 37 1.40 -9.81 7.40
C LEU A 37 0.21 -10.56 6.80
N PHE A 38 -0.77 -9.82 6.32
CA PHE A 38 -1.93 -10.33 5.59
C PHE A 38 -1.82 -9.92 4.11
N VAL A 39 -2.00 -10.89 3.23
CA VAL A 39 -1.77 -10.72 1.78
C VAL A 39 -3.06 -10.99 1.03
N GLY A 40 -3.45 -10.07 0.17
CA GLY A 40 -4.68 -10.19 -0.60
C GLY A 40 -4.58 -9.64 -2.02
N GLY A 41 -5.72 -9.48 -2.65
CA GLY A 41 -5.88 -8.79 -3.90
C GLY A 41 -5.04 -9.30 -5.06
N ALA A 42 -4.41 -8.37 -5.75
CA ALA A 42 -3.59 -8.64 -6.92
C ALA A 42 -2.44 -9.63 -6.64
N HIS A 43 -1.93 -9.68 -5.41
CA HIS A 43 -0.89 -10.66 -5.04
C HIS A 43 -1.31 -12.12 -5.23
N LEU A 44 -2.59 -12.43 -5.14
CA LEU A 44 -3.14 -13.79 -5.24
C LEU A 44 -3.73 -14.08 -6.63
N SER A 45 -3.89 -13.07 -7.46
CA SER A 45 -4.53 -13.18 -8.77
C SER A 45 -3.53 -13.50 -9.88
N LYS A 46 -3.83 -14.53 -10.67
CA LYS A 46 -3.07 -14.85 -11.89
C LYS A 46 -3.15 -13.71 -12.93
N LYS A 47 -4.30 -13.04 -13.05
CA LYS A 47 -4.54 -11.89 -13.93
C LYS A 47 -3.53 -10.76 -13.69
N TYR A 48 -3.11 -10.57 -12.44
CA TYR A 48 -2.17 -9.52 -12.04
C TYR A 48 -0.77 -10.06 -11.68
N GLY A 49 -0.37 -11.20 -12.26
CA GLY A 49 0.99 -11.75 -12.15
C GLY A 49 1.32 -12.50 -10.86
N GLN A 50 0.34 -12.71 -9.97
CA GLN A 50 0.46 -13.55 -8.77
C GLN A 50 1.72 -13.25 -7.92
N THR A 51 1.96 -11.99 -7.61
CA THR A 51 3.20 -11.47 -7.02
C THR A 51 3.47 -11.91 -5.57
N ILE A 52 2.67 -12.81 -5.01
CA ILE A 52 2.93 -13.42 -3.68
C ILE A 52 4.29 -14.14 -3.63
N SER A 53 4.80 -14.62 -4.76
CA SER A 53 6.14 -15.21 -4.87
C SER A 53 7.25 -14.21 -4.51
N GLU A 54 7.07 -12.93 -4.83
CA GLU A 54 8.01 -11.86 -4.48
C GLU A 54 8.03 -11.64 -2.96
N ILE A 55 6.86 -11.63 -2.31
CA ILE A 55 6.76 -11.52 -0.84
C ILE A 55 7.53 -12.63 -0.15
N LYS A 56 7.39 -13.87 -0.65
CA LYS A 56 8.08 -15.04 -0.09
C LYS A 56 9.61 -14.92 -0.16
N LYS A 57 10.17 -14.26 -1.19
CA LYS A 57 11.63 -14.05 -1.33
C LYS A 57 12.20 -13.22 -0.16
N HIS A 58 11.40 -12.34 0.46
CA HIS A 58 11.81 -11.53 1.59
C HIS A 58 11.78 -12.25 2.94
N LYS A 59 11.40 -13.56 2.96
CA LYS A 59 11.33 -14.39 4.17
C LYS A 59 10.42 -13.82 5.27
N ILE A 60 9.43 -13.01 4.90
CA ILE A 60 8.42 -12.47 5.81
C ILE A 60 7.30 -13.50 5.95
N ARG A 61 6.98 -13.87 7.19
CA ARG A 61 5.91 -14.83 7.47
C ARG A 61 4.55 -14.23 7.12
N ILE A 62 3.82 -14.88 6.20
CA ILE A 62 2.44 -14.53 5.87
C ILE A 62 1.52 -15.14 6.93
N SER A 63 0.75 -14.31 7.61
CA SER A 63 -0.17 -14.70 8.70
C SER A 63 -1.54 -15.13 8.18
N GLY A 64 -1.98 -14.57 7.06
CA GLY A 64 -3.23 -14.93 6.41
C GLY A 64 -3.30 -14.42 4.98
N LYS A 65 -4.23 -14.99 4.21
CA LYS A 65 -4.52 -14.60 2.82
C LYS A 65 -6.00 -14.28 2.70
N PHE A 66 -6.32 -13.21 1.99
CA PHE A 66 -7.70 -12.82 1.70
C PHE A 66 -7.86 -12.49 0.21
N SER A 67 -8.93 -12.98 -0.39
CA SER A 67 -9.22 -12.75 -1.81
C SER A 67 -10.34 -11.75 -1.94
N TYR A 68 -10.20 -10.78 -2.85
CA TYR A 68 -11.24 -9.85 -3.21
C TYR A 68 -11.26 -9.53 -4.71
N VAL A 69 -10.41 -10.18 -5.49
CA VAL A 69 -10.32 -9.90 -6.92
C VAL A 69 -11.51 -10.50 -7.65
N SER A 70 -12.34 -9.67 -8.25
CA SER A 70 -13.37 -10.10 -9.15
C SER A 70 -12.81 -10.48 -10.53
N LYS A 71 -13.61 -11.17 -11.34
CA LYS A 71 -13.25 -11.48 -12.73
C LYS A 71 -13.33 -10.24 -13.62
N ASP A 72 -14.27 -9.35 -13.32
CA ASP A 72 -14.59 -8.16 -14.08
C ASP A 72 -14.21 -6.90 -13.32
N ASP A 73 -13.92 -5.83 -14.04
CA ASP A 73 -13.44 -4.56 -13.47
C ASP A 73 -14.60 -3.50 -13.41
N ASP A 74 -15.87 -3.96 -13.43
CA ASP A 74 -17.06 -3.11 -13.26
C ASP A 74 -17.35 -2.81 -11.78
N GLU A 75 -18.17 -1.77 -11.55
CA GLU A 75 -18.47 -1.26 -10.21
C GLU A 75 -19.17 -2.30 -9.33
N LYS A 76 -20.05 -3.11 -9.90
CA LYS A 76 -20.79 -4.16 -9.19
C LYS A 76 -19.84 -5.27 -8.73
N SER A 77 -18.97 -5.70 -9.62
CA SER A 77 -17.95 -6.70 -9.34
C SER A 77 -16.95 -6.23 -8.29
N LEU A 78 -16.55 -4.96 -8.36
CA LEU A 78 -15.71 -4.32 -7.37
C LEU A 78 -16.40 -4.29 -5.99
N SER A 79 -17.64 -3.80 -5.91
CA SER A 79 -18.43 -3.75 -4.69
C SER A 79 -18.59 -5.14 -4.05
N ARG A 80 -18.88 -6.16 -4.87
CA ARG A 80 -18.96 -7.55 -4.42
C ARG A 80 -17.63 -8.06 -3.84
N SER A 81 -16.53 -7.71 -4.50
CA SER A 81 -15.18 -8.08 -4.05
C SER A 81 -14.85 -7.50 -2.67
N LEU A 82 -15.21 -6.24 -2.44
CA LEU A 82 -15.04 -5.59 -1.14
C LEU A 82 -15.89 -6.27 -0.05
N SER A 83 -17.11 -6.70 -0.36
CA SER A 83 -17.98 -7.43 0.56
C SER A 83 -17.37 -8.77 0.97
N ILE A 84 -16.84 -9.54 0.03
CA ILE A 84 -16.16 -10.82 0.28
C ILE A 84 -14.91 -10.60 1.15
N SER A 85 -14.12 -9.57 0.80
CA SER A 85 -12.94 -9.19 1.56
C SER A 85 -13.29 -8.82 2.99
N ASN A 86 -14.34 -8.02 3.20
CA ASN A 86 -14.78 -7.60 4.51
C ASN A 86 -15.14 -8.79 5.41
N ASN A 87 -15.84 -9.78 4.88
CA ASN A 87 -16.19 -11.00 5.63
C ASN A 87 -14.92 -11.79 6.04
N THR A 88 -13.97 -11.95 5.13
CA THR A 88 -12.71 -12.65 5.43
C THR A 88 -11.89 -11.90 6.47
N LEU A 89 -11.78 -10.58 6.32
CA LEU A 89 -11.01 -9.73 7.23
C LEU A 89 -11.62 -9.68 8.61
N SER A 90 -12.95 -9.65 8.76
CA SER A 90 -13.60 -9.70 10.07
C SER A 90 -13.20 -10.95 10.87
N ASN A 91 -13.07 -12.10 10.19
CA ASN A 91 -12.57 -13.32 10.82
C ASN A 91 -11.09 -13.19 11.26
N PHE A 92 -10.25 -12.50 10.46
CA PHE A 92 -8.85 -12.25 10.85
C PHE A 92 -8.75 -11.34 12.06
N PHE A 93 -9.52 -10.25 12.08
CA PHE A 93 -9.56 -9.33 13.23
C PHE A 93 -10.05 -10.00 14.51
N LYS A 94 -10.96 -10.97 14.40
CA LYS A 94 -11.40 -11.80 15.55
C LYS A 94 -10.33 -12.81 15.97
N LYS A 95 -9.66 -13.47 15.00
CA LYS A 95 -8.73 -14.58 15.24
C LYS A 95 -7.37 -14.13 15.73
N PHE A 96 -6.82 -13.05 15.15
CA PHE A 96 -5.45 -12.63 15.41
C PHE A 96 -5.40 -11.48 16.41
N ASN A 97 -4.50 -11.62 17.38
CA ASN A 97 -4.29 -10.57 18.36
C ASN A 97 -3.24 -9.59 17.86
N PHE A 98 -3.65 -8.36 17.49
CA PHE A 98 -2.80 -7.22 17.18
C PHE A 98 -3.46 -5.94 17.66
N LYS A 99 -2.66 -4.92 17.97
CA LYS A 99 -3.13 -3.62 18.43
C LYS A 99 -3.17 -2.60 17.29
N TYR A 100 -2.12 -2.59 16.47
CA TYR A 100 -1.92 -1.59 15.43
C TYR A 100 -2.17 -2.18 14.05
N VAL A 101 -2.75 -1.36 13.17
CA VAL A 101 -2.97 -1.67 11.75
C VAL A 101 -2.25 -0.62 10.92
N VAL A 102 -1.31 -1.02 10.10
CA VAL A 102 -0.62 -0.14 9.15
C VAL A 102 -1.29 -0.21 7.79
N ILE A 103 -1.61 0.95 7.25
CA ILE A 103 -2.17 1.14 5.91
C ILE A 103 -1.32 2.11 5.11
N PHE A 104 -1.31 1.92 3.78
CA PHE A 104 -0.60 2.76 2.84
C PHE A 104 -1.54 3.31 1.78
N GLY A 105 -1.39 4.59 1.46
CA GLY A 105 -2.01 5.21 0.30
C GLY A 105 -3.53 5.37 0.39
N ASP A 106 -4.22 4.96 -0.68
CA ASP A 106 -5.48 5.55 -1.07
C ASP A 106 -6.37 4.62 -1.91
N ARG A 107 -6.05 3.35 -1.99
CA ARG A 107 -6.80 2.41 -2.84
C ARG A 107 -8.11 1.99 -2.18
N TYR A 108 -9.12 1.70 -3.00
CA TYR A 108 -10.45 1.26 -2.54
C TYR A 108 -10.42 -0.02 -1.68
N ASP A 109 -9.43 -0.87 -1.88
CA ASP A 109 -9.24 -2.10 -1.09
C ASP A 109 -8.84 -1.85 0.38
N LEU A 110 -8.56 -0.62 0.75
CA LEU A 110 -8.43 -0.20 2.15
C LEU A 110 -9.76 -0.22 2.92
N PHE A 111 -10.92 -0.04 2.26
CA PHE A 111 -12.21 0.06 2.95
C PHE A 111 -12.51 -1.12 3.90
N PRO A 112 -12.39 -2.38 3.48
CA PRO A 112 -12.61 -3.50 4.40
C PRO A 112 -11.62 -3.54 5.56
N ILE A 113 -10.40 -3.05 5.37
CA ILE A 113 -9.38 -2.96 6.42
C ILE A 113 -9.75 -1.86 7.41
N LEU A 114 -10.14 -0.69 6.92
CA LEU A 114 -10.52 0.47 7.72
C LEU A 114 -11.74 0.17 8.59
N ILE A 115 -12.82 -0.32 7.99
CA ILE A 115 -14.07 -0.57 8.73
C ILE A 115 -13.87 -1.63 9.82
N ASN A 116 -13.13 -2.70 9.54
CA ASN A 116 -12.80 -3.68 10.56
C ASN A 116 -11.88 -3.09 11.64
N SER A 117 -10.92 -2.27 11.29
CA SER A 117 -10.04 -1.61 12.28
C SER A 117 -10.85 -0.75 13.25
N VAL A 118 -11.81 0.01 12.76
CA VAL A 118 -12.69 0.85 13.57
C VAL A 118 -13.58 -0.01 14.47
N ILE A 119 -14.30 -1.01 13.92
CA ILE A 119 -15.22 -1.89 14.65
C ILE A 119 -14.48 -2.66 15.75
N PHE A 120 -13.30 -3.21 15.45
CA PHE A 120 -12.49 -3.98 16.40
C PHE A 120 -11.56 -3.09 17.26
N LYS A 121 -11.75 -1.76 17.25
CA LYS A 121 -11.03 -0.78 18.07
C LYS A 121 -9.50 -0.90 17.96
N LYS A 122 -8.99 -1.08 16.74
CA LYS A 122 -7.56 -1.11 16.46
C LYS A 122 -7.04 0.31 16.19
N GLU A 123 -5.82 0.58 16.57
CA GLU A 123 -5.17 1.87 16.26
C GLU A 123 -4.60 1.82 14.83
N ILE A 124 -5.04 2.74 13.98
CA ILE A 124 -4.66 2.79 12.57
C ILE A 124 -3.50 3.77 12.38
N LEU A 125 -2.46 3.31 11.71
CA LEU A 125 -1.27 4.06 11.33
C LEU A 125 -1.28 4.24 9.81
N HIS A 126 -1.52 5.46 9.33
CA HIS A 126 -1.67 5.78 7.92
C HIS A 126 -0.40 6.43 7.36
N PHE A 127 0.19 5.81 6.34
CA PHE A 127 1.28 6.34 5.55
C PHE A 127 0.76 6.89 4.22
N GLY A 128 1.27 8.06 3.79
CA GLY A 128 0.85 8.72 2.55
C GLY A 128 -0.44 9.54 2.68
N GLY A 129 -0.88 9.83 3.91
CA GLY A 129 -1.96 10.78 4.15
C GLY A 129 -1.57 12.21 3.77
N GLY A 130 -2.58 13.03 3.37
CA GLY A 130 -2.38 14.42 2.99
C GLY A 130 -1.93 14.65 1.54
N GLU A 131 -1.45 13.64 0.85
CA GLU A 131 -1.13 13.71 -0.59
C GLU A 131 -2.38 14.06 -1.41
N THR A 132 -2.19 14.61 -2.60
CA THR A 132 -3.29 14.94 -3.51
C THR A 132 -3.03 14.32 -4.88
N THR A 133 -4.00 13.53 -5.35
CA THR A 133 -4.03 13.00 -6.72
C THR A 133 -5.25 13.63 -7.42
N MET A 134 -5.01 14.55 -8.32
CA MET A 134 -6.11 15.24 -9.02
C MET A 134 -6.83 14.29 -9.96
N GLY A 135 -8.16 14.43 -10.02
CA GLY A 135 -9.00 13.66 -10.95
C GLY A 135 -9.15 12.17 -10.62
N ALA A 136 -8.74 11.72 -9.43
CA ALA A 136 -8.84 10.33 -9.03
C ALA A 136 -9.74 10.13 -7.81
N ILE A 137 -10.49 9.01 -7.79
CA ILE A 137 -11.26 8.55 -6.62
C ILE A 137 -10.35 8.30 -5.41
N ASP A 138 -9.09 7.98 -5.67
CA ASP A 138 -8.05 7.72 -4.67
C ASP A 138 -7.92 8.87 -3.67
N ASN A 139 -8.09 10.12 -4.12
CA ASN A 139 -8.03 11.28 -3.23
C ASN A 139 -9.15 11.28 -2.17
N ILE A 140 -10.35 10.84 -2.53
CA ILE A 140 -11.47 10.68 -1.61
C ILE A 140 -11.15 9.59 -0.60
N ILE A 141 -10.66 8.45 -1.07
CA ILE A 141 -10.33 7.29 -0.23
C ILE A 141 -9.20 7.63 0.74
N ARG A 142 -8.16 8.35 0.28
CA ARG A 142 -7.07 8.82 1.12
C ARG A 142 -7.55 9.73 2.26
N ASN A 143 -8.48 10.63 1.97
CA ASN A 143 -9.04 11.51 3.00
C ASN A 143 -9.87 10.72 4.02
N ILE A 144 -10.69 9.76 3.58
CA ILE A 144 -11.44 8.85 4.46
C ILE A 144 -10.46 8.05 5.33
N ALA A 145 -9.43 7.48 4.74
CA ALA A 145 -8.39 6.73 5.46
C ALA A 145 -7.68 7.61 6.50
N SER A 146 -7.37 8.86 6.14
CA SER A 146 -6.77 9.81 7.09
C SER A 146 -7.70 10.13 8.25
N ILE A 147 -8.99 10.42 7.99
CA ILE A 147 -9.97 10.72 9.06
C ILE A 147 -10.16 9.52 9.99
N ALA A 148 -10.17 8.29 9.46
CA ALA A 148 -10.33 7.09 10.26
C ALA A 148 -9.07 6.70 11.07
N SER A 149 -7.92 7.32 10.80
CA SER A 149 -6.64 6.91 11.37
C SER A 149 -6.28 7.65 12.66
N ASN A 150 -5.54 6.95 13.52
CA ASN A 150 -5.07 7.48 14.80
C ASN A 150 -3.72 8.21 14.69
N TYR A 151 -2.84 7.75 13.79
CA TYR A 151 -1.51 8.30 13.57
C TYR A 151 -1.23 8.45 12.07
N HIS A 152 -0.55 9.53 11.69
CA HIS A 152 -0.30 9.88 10.31
C HIS A 152 1.18 10.07 10.06
N PHE A 153 1.70 9.43 9.02
CA PHE A 153 3.09 9.50 8.61
C PHE A 153 3.16 10.09 7.20
N THR A 154 3.59 11.34 7.10
CA THR A 154 3.60 12.10 5.86
C THR A 154 4.99 12.17 5.24
N CYS A 155 5.04 12.37 3.92
CA CYS A 155 6.30 12.47 3.17
C CYS A 155 6.95 13.85 3.30
N ASN A 156 6.18 14.89 3.60
CA ASN A 156 6.66 16.26 3.71
C ASN A 156 5.77 17.14 4.62
N ASN A 157 6.22 18.37 4.87
CA ASN A 157 5.52 19.31 5.74
C ASN A 157 4.20 19.83 5.13
N GLU A 158 4.07 19.92 3.83
CA GLU A 158 2.83 20.41 3.18
C GLU A 158 1.68 19.43 3.43
N TYR A 159 1.94 18.14 3.31
CA TYR A 159 0.95 17.09 3.60
C TYR A 159 0.60 17.06 5.10
N SER A 160 1.58 17.31 5.98
CA SER A 160 1.31 17.46 7.41
C SER A 160 0.39 18.65 7.70
N LYS A 161 0.64 19.80 7.08
CA LYS A 161 -0.21 21.00 7.20
C LYS A 161 -1.62 20.74 6.68
N LYS A 162 -1.75 20.03 5.55
CA LYS A 162 -3.04 19.66 4.99
C LYS A 162 -3.84 18.78 5.93
N LEU A 163 -3.23 17.75 6.52
CA LEU A 163 -3.90 16.90 7.51
C LEU A 163 -4.33 17.71 8.75
N PHE A 164 -3.49 18.61 9.21
CA PHE A 164 -3.84 19.50 10.30
C PHE A 164 -5.03 20.42 9.95
N SER A 165 -5.08 20.98 8.73
CA SER A 165 -6.22 21.80 8.28
C SER A 165 -7.53 21.01 8.13
N MET A 166 -7.44 19.68 7.99
CA MET A 166 -8.61 18.79 8.06
C MET A 166 -9.11 18.54 9.49
N GLY A 167 -8.52 19.18 10.50
CA GLY A 167 -8.90 19.03 11.91
C GLY A 167 -8.20 17.86 12.64
N LEU A 168 -7.22 17.22 12.04
CA LEU A 168 -6.51 16.11 12.67
C LEU A 168 -5.50 16.62 13.72
N ASN A 169 -5.31 15.84 14.79
CA ASN A 169 -4.46 16.23 15.91
C ASN A 169 -2.98 16.30 15.49
N LYS A 170 -2.39 17.50 15.56
CA LYS A 170 -0.99 17.78 15.21
C LYS A 170 0.03 16.87 15.91
N HIS A 171 -0.26 16.46 17.15
CA HIS A 171 0.62 15.58 17.92
C HIS A 171 0.59 14.11 17.45
N ARG A 172 -0.26 13.79 16.49
CA ARG A 172 -0.38 12.47 15.87
C ARG A 172 0.01 12.48 14.39
N ILE A 173 0.56 13.61 13.91
CA ILE A 173 1.04 13.78 12.54
C ILE A 173 2.56 13.86 12.58
N PHE A 174 3.24 12.96 11.88
CA PHE A 174 4.69 12.84 11.84
C PHE A 174 5.19 12.99 10.40
N ASN A 175 6.03 13.99 10.14
CA ASN A 175 6.74 14.07 8.87
C ASN A 175 7.97 13.17 8.94
N VAL A 176 7.94 12.06 8.21
CA VAL A 176 8.97 11.00 8.25
C VAL A 176 9.73 10.84 6.93
N GLY A 177 9.36 11.60 5.90
CA GLY A 177 9.89 11.44 4.56
C GLY A 177 9.24 10.29 3.78
N SER A 178 9.75 10.04 2.59
CA SER A 178 9.20 9.05 1.66
C SER A 178 9.82 7.66 1.86
N LEU A 179 9.00 6.67 2.18
CA LEU A 179 9.42 5.26 2.24
C LEU A 179 9.85 4.73 0.85
N SER A 180 9.28 5.28 -0.23
CA SER A 180 9.70 4.94 -1.60
C SER A 180 11.12 5.40 -1.89
N ALA A 181 11.50 6.59 -1.44
CA ALA A 181 12.87 7.09 -1.55
C ALA A 181 13.84 6.20 -0.77
N ASP A 182 13.50 5.80 0.45
CA ASP A 182 14.28 4.86 1.25
C ASP A 182 14.47 3.51 0.55
N ALA A 183 13.43 3.01 -0.11
CA ALA A 183 13.50 1.76 -0.87
C ALA A 183 14.49 1.88 -2.05
N ILE A 184 14.45 2.99 -2.79
CA ILE A 184 15.34 3.26 -3.93
C ILE A 184 16.79 3.40 -3.47
N LEU A 185 17.04 4.18 -2.41
CA LEU A 185 18.39 4.40 -1.87
C LEU A 185 19.07 3.11 -1.37
N LYS A 186 18.29 2.10 -1.04
CA LYS A 186 18.80 0.77 -0.62
C LYS A 186 19.17 -0.14 -1.78
N ILE A 187 18.90 0.24 -3.02
CA ILE A 187 19.29 -0.55 -4.19
C ILE A 187 20.82 -0.45 -4.36
N LYS A 188 21.51 -1.49 -3.95
CA LYS A 188 22.99 -1.56 -3.98
C LYS A 188 23.58 -2.04 -5.30
N LYS A 189 22.78 -2.64 -6.19
CA LYS A 189 23.23 -3.21 -7.44
C LYS A 189 22.46 -2.57 -8.59
N SER A 190 23.15 -1.80 -9.40
CA SER A 190 22.70 -1.45 -10.74
C SER A 190 23.37 -2.38 -11.75
N ILE A 191 22.62 -2.79 -12.75
CA ILE A 191 23.21 -3.43 -13.93
C ILE A 191 24.02 -2.34 -14.65
N PRO A 192 25.29 -2.57 -15.06
CA PRO A 192 26.04 -1.61 -15.83
C PRO A 192 25.23 -1.19 -17.07
N LYS A 193 25.18 0.13 -17.36
CA LYS A 193 24.38 0.68 -18.48
C LYS A 193 24.61 -0.09 -19.77
N LYS A 194 25.88 -0.35 -20.14
CA LYS A 194 26.25 -1.10 -21.36
C LYS A 194 25.56 -2.46 -21.41
N LYS A 195 25.67 -3.25 -20.34
CA LYS A 195 25.06 -4.58 -20.24
C LYS A 195 23.54 -4.51 -20.36
N TYR A 196 22.89 -3.54 -19.71
CA TYR A 196 21.44 -3.35 -19.79
C TYR A 196 20.99 -3.06 -21.22
N LEU A 197 21.71 -2.17 -21.92
CA LEU A 197 21.38 -1.80 -23.30
C LEU A 197 21.55 -2.98 -24.25
N GLU A 198 22.62 -3.76 -24.09
CA GLU A 198 22.88 -4.98 -24.88
C GLU A 198 21.77 -6.04 -24.66
N GLU A 199 21.41 -6.32 -23.40
CA GLU A 199 20.37 -7.31 -23.05
C GLU A 199 18.98 -6.94 -23.61
N HIS A 200 18.72 -5.63 -23.84
CA HIS A 200 17.44 -5.15 -24.35
C HIS A 200 17.50 -4.71 -25.83
N GLY A 201 18.59 -4.96 -26.53
CA GLY A 201 18.77 -4.59 -27.96
C GLY A 201 18.70 -3.09 -28.19
N LEU A 202 19.09 -2.26 -27.22
CA LEU A 202 19.03 -0.80 -27.30
C LEU A 202 20.35 -0.22 -27.80
N ASN A 203 20.27 0.86 -28.64
CA ASN A 203 21.43 1.51 -29.18
C ASN A 203 22.22 2.25 -28.09
N GLN A 204 23.51 1.87 -27.95
CA GLN A 204 24.38 2.42 -26.90
C GLN A 204 24.81 3.88 -27.16
N SER A 205 24.75 4.36 -28.39
CA SER A 205 25.13 5.72 -28.77
C SER A 205 24.02 6.76 -28.56
N LEU A 206 22.79 6.31 -28.29
CA LEU A 206 21.65 7.19 -28.08
C LEU A 206 21.36 7.40 -26.58
N PRO A 207 20.78 8.55 -26.18
CA PRO A 207 20.26 8.74 -24.84
C PRO A 207 19.09 7.77 -24.60
N LEU A 208 19.07 7.17 -23.38
CA LEU A 208 17.98 6.30 -22.96
C LEU A 208 16.93 7.15 -22.24
N VAL A 209 15.71 7.10 -22.74
CA VAL A 209 14.53 7.71 -22.09
C VAL A 209 13.56 6.60 -21.71
N SER A 210 13.17 6.55 -20.43
CA SER A 210 12.13 5.66 -19.96
C SER A 210 10.85 6.48 -19.74
N LEU A 211 9.77 6.10 -20.43
CA LEU A 211 8.45 6.71 -20.27
C LEU A 211 7.51 5.70 -19.63
N THR A 212 6.92 6.07 -18.49
CA THR A 212 5.86 5.30 -17.85
C THR A 212 4.62 6.17 -17.73
N TYR A 213 3.55 5.80 -18.42
CA TYR A 213 2.27 6.50 -18.35
C TYR A 213 1.25 5.70 -17.52
N HIS A 214 0.67 6.36 -16.53
CA HIS A 214 -0.43 5.83 -15.73
C HIS A 214 -1.66 6.69 -15.96
N PRO A 215 -2.70 6.20 -16.67
CA PRO A 215 -3.95 6.96 -16.84
C PRO A 215 -4.62 7.19 -15.48
N ALA A 216 -5.35 8.31 -15.36
CA ALA A 216 -6.13 8.57 -14.16
C ALA A 216 -7.25 7.52 -14.02
N THR A 217 -7.57 7.12 -12.78
CA THR A 217 -8.58 6.09 -12.49
C THR A 217 -10.00 6.49 -12.94
N SER A 218 -10.24 7.78 -13.19
CA SER A 218 -11.47 8.34 -13.75
C SER A 218 -11.52 8.35 -15.29
N GLU A 219 -10.41 8.01 -15.98
CA GLU A 219 -10.37 8.00 -17.44
C GLU A 219 -10.81 6.65 -18.01
N SER A 220 -11.65 6.66 -19.05
CA SER A 220 -11.94 5.45 -19.81
C SER A 220 -10.73 4.98 -20.60
N GLY A 221 -10.60 3.67 -20.83
CA GLY A 221 -9.47 3.10 -21.56
C GLY A 221 -9.27 3.68 -22.97
N GLU A 222 -10.35 4.08 -23.65
CA GLU A 222 -10.29 4.74 -24.96
C GLU A 222 -9.71 6.15 -24.89
N SER A 223 -9.98 6.90 -23.82
CA SER A 223 -9.40 8.23 -23.60
C SER A 223 -7.91 8.17 -23.28
N ALA A 224 -7.47 7.14 -22.58
CA ALA A 224 -6.06 6.95 -22.22
C ALA A 224 -5.18 6.61 -23.42
N SER A 225 -5.67 5.78 -24.35
CA SER A 225 -4.91 5.39 -25.55
C SER A 225 -4.72 6.51 -26.58
N LYS A 226 -5.55 7.56 -26.54
CA LYS A 226 -5.43 8.74 -27.43
C LYS A 226 -4.41 9.77 -26.94
N LYS A 227 -3.87 9.63 -25.73
CA LYS A 227 -2.90 10.55 -25.13
C LYS A 227 -1.44 10.08 -25.22
N LEU A 228 -1.21 8.87 -25.71
CA LEU A 228 0.08 8.27 -26.04
C LEU A 228 0.36 8.40 -27.53
#